data_8fbb3493cfdd86ed7391bc4e9552aaac
#
_entry.id   8fbb3493cfdd86ed7391bc4e9552aaac
#
_cell.length_a   1.000
_cell.length_b   1.000
_cell.length_c   1.000
_cell.angle_alpha   90.00
_cell.angle_beta   90.00
_cell.angle_gamma   90.00
#
_symmetry.space_group_name_H-M   'P 1'
#
loop_
_entity.id
_entity.type
_entity.pdbx_description
1 polymer ?
#
loop_
_entity_poly.entity_id
_entity_poly.type
_entity_poly.pdbx_seq_one_letter_code
_entity_poly.pdbx_strand_id
1 'polypeptide(L)'
;MFEAHFQTFEEPEGGVALTARLSALREELVRRKLTGFVVPRADQQQNEYVAASEERLAWLTGFTGSAGLAIVLSKQAALFVDGRYTLQAAKQVDAKAWQVEPLVEPPPEHWLTRHLSAGDRLGFDPWLHTSAAAERLATACTKAGAELVAVDRNPVDAIWSERPAPPLGPVSIHGAQFSGEIEAEKLKRIRLEINKLGVDALVLSDSHAVAWAFNIRGADVSHTPLPLSYALVLKDGRPLVFIDHRKLSNATRDHIEQSADVEEPAALAPKLTELAKRGASIALDSATAADALSRLIAGAGGKPMRGNDPVSLLKAVKNITEIEGTRSAHQRDAVALTRFLAWIDREAPSGHLTEIDTVEALETFRRQTGALKDVSFPTIAGTGPNGAIVHYRVTRKSNRRIAPGDLLLIDSGAQYQDGTTDVTRTIAIGTPVDEMRDRFTRVLRGHIAIARAIFPDGTTGAQLDSFARQYLWQAGIDFEHGTGHGVGSYLSVHEGPARISKLGTTPLKRGMILSNEPGYYKTDAYGIRIENLELVIGTDIAGAEKPVNAFETLTLAPIDRRLIEVSLLSQDELAWLNDYHARVARVVRPHLDDNATKQWLDEATAVLK
;
A
#
# COMPACT_ATOMS: atom_id res chain seq x y z
N MET A 1 1.73 12.30 -28.39
CA MET A 1 2.94 12.03 -27.62
C MET A 1 2.45 11.46 -26.28
N PHE A 2 3.05 10.39 -25.80
CA PHE A 2 2.75 9.86 -24.48
C PHE A 2 3.46 10.70 -23.43
N GLU A 3 2.85 10.89 -22.26
CA GLU A 3 3.42 11.66 -21.15
C GLU A 3 2.78 11.25 -19.82
N ALA A 4 3.56 11.29 -18.75
CA ALA A 4 3.08 11.08 -17.37
C ALA A 4 2.82 12.45 -16.72
N HIS A 5 1.65 12.59 -16.09
CA HIS A 5 1.25 13.79 -15.34
C HIS A 5 1.26 13.55 -13.82
N PHE A 6 1.01 12.31 -13.42
CA PHE A 6 0.89 11.93 -12.00
C PHE A 6 2.17 11.30 -11.43
N GLN A 7 3.18 11.06 -12.29
CA GLN A 7 4.40 10.37 -11.92
C GLN A 7 5.63 11.17 -12.38
N THR A 8 6.74 11.03 -11.65
CA THR A 8 8.02 11.65 -12.00
C THR A 8 9.11 10.58 -12.08
N PHE A 9 10.13 10.85 -12.89
CA PHE A 9 11.27 9.94 -13.10
C PHE A 9 12.59 10.53 -12.59
N GLU A 10 12.48 11.56 -11.74
CA GLU A 10 13.66 12.23 -11.21
C GLU A 10 14.37 11.35 -10.16
N GLU A 11 15.69 11.49 -10.15
CA GLU A 11 16.53 10.79 -9.18
C GLU A 11 16.34 11.36 -7.77
N PRO A 12 16.35 10.52 -6.73
CA PRO A 12 16.52 11.01 -5.38
C PRO A 12 17.90 11.69 -5.24
N GLU A 13 17.99 12.73 -4.40
CA GLU A 13 19.26 13.35 -4.08
C GLU A 13 20.26 12.31 -3.54
N GLY A 14 21.52 12.42 -3.92
CA GLY A 14 22.55 11.45 -3.56
C GLY A 14 23.90 12.08 -3.21
N GLY A 15 24.84 11.27 -2.75
CA GLY A 15 26.26 11.62 -2.61
C GLY A 15 26.61 12.46 -1.39
N VAL A 16 27.44 13.49 -1.60
CA VAL A 16 28.05 14.33 -0.53
C VAL A 16 27.01 14.94 0.42
N ALA A 17 25.85 15.31 -0.09
CA ALA A 17 24.76 15.88 0.72
C ALA A 17 24.28 14.90 1.81
N LEU A 18 24.12 13.61 1.49
CA LEU A 18 23.65 12.60 2.46
C LEU A 18 24.65 12.37 3.60
N THR A 19 25.94 12.34 3.31
CA THR A 19 26.99 12.20 4.32
C THR A 19 27.01 13.41 5.27
N ALA A 20 26.81 14.62 4.74
CA ALA A 20 26.73 15.84 5.55
C ALA A 20 25.48 15.82 6.46
N ARG A 21 24.32 15.35 5.97
CA ARG A 21 23.08 15.19 6.76
C ARG A 21 23.26 14.22 7.93
N LEU A 22 23.91 13.09 7.70
CA LEU A 22 24.21 12.11 8.77
C LEU A 22 25.14 12.71 9.83
N SER A 23 26.16 13.49 9.43
CA SER A 23 27.06 14.18 10.35
C SER A 23 26.33 15.24 11.16
N ALA A 24 25.52 16.07 10.52
CA ALA A 24 24.70 17.08 11.18
C ALA A 24 23.71 16.48 12.19
N LEU A 25 23.10 15.31 11.86
CA LEU A 25 22.24 14.60 12.81
C LEU A 25 23.03 14.18 14.06
N ARG A 26 24.23 13.60 13.88
CA ARG A 26 25.07 13.21 15.01
C ARG A 26 25.44 14.39 15.91
N GLU A 27 25.78 15.53 15.33
CA GLU A 27 26.04 16.77 16.10
C GLU A 27 24.80 17.23 16.88
N GLU A 28 23.61 17.16 16.26
CA GLU A 28 22.35 17.48 16.92
C GLU A 28 22.05 16.52 18.08
N LEU A 29 22.31 15.21 17.91
CA LEU A 29 22.14 14.22 18.98
C LEU A 29 23.05 14.51 20.17
N VAL A 30 24.32 14.86 19.93
CA VAL A 30 25.25 15.27 21.00
C VAL A 30 24.72 16.49 21.76
N ARG A 31 24.20 17.53 21.07
CA ARG A 31 23.60 18.73 21.72
C ARG A 31 22.42 18.34 22.63
N ARG A 32 21.64 17.32 22.26
CA ARG A 32 20.50 16.80 23.04
C ARG A 32 20.87 15.75 24.08
N LYS A 33 22.15 15.42 24.21
CA LYS A 33 22.66 14.35 25.10
C LYS A 33 22.02 13.00 24.78
N LEU A 34 21.87 12.71 23.49
CA LEU A 34 21.43 11.41 22.96
C LEU A 34 22.62 10.70 22.33
N THR A 35 22.71 9.38 22.51
CA THR A 35 23.74 8.54 21.89
C THR A 35 23.28 7.94 20.56
N GLY A 36 21.98 7.99 20.28
CA GLY A 36 21.41 7.53 19.02
C GLY A 36 19.98 8.02 18.81
N PHE A 37 19.45 7.81 17.60
CA PHE A 37 18.09 8.17 17.23
C PHE A 37 17.50 7.20 16.20
N VAL A 38 16.20 6.95 16.30
CA VAL A 38 15.43 6.09 15.39
C VAL A 38 14.61 6.97 14.45
N VAL A 39 14.77 6.75 13.13
CA VAL A 39 14.06 7.47 12.07
C VAL A 39 13.23 6.49 11.26
N PRO A 40 11.93 6.37 11.51
CA PRO A 40 11.06 5.47 10.75
C PRO A 40 10.62 6.10 9.42
N ARG A 41 10.20 5.28 8.48
CA ARG A 41 9.41 5.67 7.33
C ARG A 41 7.95 5.78 7.78
N ALA A 42 7.59 6.90 8.35
CA ALA A 42 6.26 7.15 8.90
C ALA A 42 5.98 8.65 9.00
N ASP A 43 4.70 8.99 8.95
CA ASP A 43 4.14 10.24 9.44
C ASP A 43 3.38 10.02 10.78
N GLN A 44 2.68 11.03 11.26
CA GLN A 44 1.93 10.95 12.51
C GLN A 44 0.72 10.01 12.45
N GLN A 45 0.22 9.71 11.25
CA GLN A 45 -0.91 8.82 10.98
C GLN A 45 -0.47 7.41 10.56
N GLN A 46 0.85 7.15 10.51
CA GLN A 46 1.45 5.88 10.07
C GLN A 46 1.07 5.50 8.64
N ASN A 47 0.93 6.48 7.75
CA ASN A 47 0.65 6.25 6.34
C ASN A 47 1.83 5.54 5.64
N GLU A 48 1.54 4.68 4.68
CA GLU A 48 2.56 4.06 3.83
C GLU A 48 3.17 5.08 2.86
N TYR A 49 2.34 5.87 2.19
CA TYR A 49 2.77 7.03 1.42
C TYR A 49 2.66 8.27 2.31
N VAL A 50 3.73 9.01 2.43
CA VAL A 50 3.78 10.20 3.28
C VAL A 50 3.94 11.46 2.44
N ALA A 51 3.51 12.59 2.97
CA ALA A 51 3.75 13.89 2.34
C ALA A 51 5.24 14.20 2.26
N ALA A 52 5.65 15.04 1.29
CA ALA A 52 7.05 15.42 1.10
C ALA A 52 7.70 16.00 2.37
N SER A 53 6.93 16.69 3.21
CA SER A 53 7.38 17.20 4.51
C SER A 53 7.70 16.11 5.53
N GLU A 54 7.26 14.87 5.31
CA GLU A 54 7.42 13.73 6.22
C GLU A 54 8.46 12.71 5.73
N GLU A 55 9.09 12.96 4.58
CA GLU A 55 10.10 12.10 3.95
C GLU A 55 11.46 12.11 4.68
N ARG A 56 11.47 12.08 6.02
CA ARG A 56 12.68 12.14 6.87
C ARG A 56 13.66 11.03 6.57
N LEU A 57 13.17 9.80 6.38
CA LEU A 57 14.02 8.65 6.07
C LEU A 57 14.72 8.85 4.73
N ALA A 58 13.98 9.20 3.69
CA ALA A 58 14.52 9.43 2.35
C ALA A 58 15.49 10.62 2.33
N TRP A 59 15.14 11.71 2.99
CA TRP A 59 16.01 12.88 3.11
C TRP A 59 17.34 12.53 3.79
N LEU A 60 17.31 11.73 4.86
CA LEU A 60 18.51 11.38 5.62
C LEU A 60 19.40 10.34 4.92
N THR A 61 18.79 9.33 4.28
CA THR A 61 19.49 8.13 3.78
C THR A 61 19.62 8.04 2.27
N GLY A 62 18.76 8.76 1.52
CA GLY A 62 18.57 8.59 0.07
C GLY A 62 17.69 7.40 -0.31
N PHE A 63 17.23 6.61 0.65
CA PHE A 63 16.35 5.47 0.41
C PHE A 63 14.90 5.91 0.23
N THR A 64 14.29 5.56 -0.91
CA THR A 64 12.95 6.00 -1.32
C THR A 64 11.87 4.93 -1.26
N GLY A 65 12.16 3.76 -0.68
CA GLY A 65 11.16 2.69 -0.51
C GLY A 65 10.05 3.08 0.48
N SER A 66 8.87 2.47 0.34
CA SER A 66 7.71 2.79 1.19
C SER A 66 7.75 2.15 2.59
N ALA A 67 8.69 1.26 2.86
CA ALA A 67 8.88 0.63 4.17
C ALA A 67 10.35 0.62 4.58
N GLY A 68 10.66 1.12 5.76
CA GLY A 68 12.03 1.14 6.27
C GLY A 68 12.17 1.89 7.59
N LEU A 69 13.32 1.70 8.20
CA LEU A 69 13.71 2.33 9.47
C LEU A 69 15.21 2.58 9.46
N ALA A 70 15.66 3.76 9.85
CA ALA A 70 17.06 4.02 10.11
C ALA A 70 17.34 4.12 11.60
N ILE A 71 18.47 3.57 12.05
CA ILE A 71 18.99 3.77 13.39
C ILE A 71 20.38 4.41 13.25
N VAL A 72 20.54 5.58 13.83
CA VAL A 72 21.81 6.33 13.85
C VAL A 72 22.38 6.31 15.24
N LEU A 73 23.56 5.75 15.41
CA LEU A 73 24.36 5.84 16.62
C LEU A 73 25.59 6.74 16.37
N SER A 74 26.33 7.06 17.42
CA SER A 74 27.51 7.95 17.36
C SER A 74 28.53 7.52 16.29
N LYS A 75 28.78 6.23 16.13
CA LYS A 75 29.79 5.68 15.21
C LYS A 75 29.23 4.82 14.07
N GLN A 76 28.00 4.35 14.21
CA GLN A 76 27.37 3.40 13.28
C GLN A 76 26.01 3.93 12.85
N ALA A 77 25.56 3.50 11.67
CA ALA A 77 24.22 3.74 11.20
C ALA A 77 23.73 2.53 10.38
N ALA A 78 22.50 2.13 10.61
CA ALA A 78 21.88 1.02 9.89
C ALA A 78 20.55 1.47 9.28
N LEU A 79 20.28 1.00 8.06
CA LEU A 79 19.01 1.11 7.37
C LEU A 79 18.38 -0.28 7.31
N PHE A 80 17.20 -0.43 7.88
CA PHE A 80 16.42 -1.66 7.90
C PHE A 80 15.35 -1.60 6.82
N VAL A 81 15.30 -2.63 5.97
CA VAL A 81 14.31 -2.75 4.90
C VAL A 81 13.73 -4.16 4.84
N ASP A 82 12.51 -4.32 4.36
CA ASP A 82 11.93 -5.64 4.12
C ASP A 82 12.39 -6.24 2.78
N GLY A 83 12.00 -7.49 2.52
CA GLY A 83 12.46 -8.26 1.35
C GLY A 83 12.18 -7.61 0.00
N ARG A 84 11.17 -6.72 -0.09
CA ARG A 84 10.81 -5.99 -1.31
C ARG A 84 11.88 -4.98 -1.72
N TYR A 85 12.65 -4.46 -0.76
CA TYR A 85 13.57 -3.33 -0.93
C TYR A 85 15.05 -3.66 -0.80
N THR A 86 15.43 -4.91 -0.57
CA THR A 86 16.82 -5.30 -0.35
C THR A 86 17.75 -4.87 -1.50
N LEU A 87 17.35 -5.14 -2.74
CA LEU A 87 18.12 -4.75 -3.93
C LEU A 87 18.13 -3.23 -4.17
N GLN A 88 17.02 -2.56 -3.89
CA GLN A 88 16.89 -1.11 -4.04
C GLN A 88 17.75 -0.37 -3.01
N ALA A 89 17.69 -0.75 -1.74
CA ALA A 89 18.47 -0.13 -0.67
C ALA A 89 19.98 -0.23 -0.95
N ALA A 90 20.46 -1.40 -1.39
CA ALA A 90 21.86 -1.60 -1.73
C ALA A 90 22.36 -0.69 -2.89
N LYS A 91 21.45 -0.26 -3.77
CA LYS A 91 21.78 0.65 -4.89
C LYS A 91 21.65 2.14 -4.51
N GLN A 92 20.81 2.48 -3.54
CA GLN A 92 20.47 3.87 -3.22
C GLN A 92 21.31 4.45 -2.07
N VAL A 93 21.72 3.65 -1.08
CA VAL A 93 22.46 4.17 0.07
C VAL A 93 23.97 3.99 -0.06
N ASP A 94 24.73 4.89 0.56
CA ASP A 94 26.19 4.76 0.63
C ASP A 94 26.58 3.64 1.62
N ALA A 95 27.07 2.52 1.09
CA ALA A 95 27.50 1.37 1.89
C ALA A 95 28.67 1.67 2.88
N LYS A 96 29.37 2.81 2.74
CA LYS A 96 30.38 3.26 3.71
C LYS A 96 29.75 3.93 4.93
N ALA A 97 28.55 4.50 4.76
CA ALA A 97 27.84 5.24 5.81
C ALA A 97 26.75 4.39 6.48
N TRP A 98 26.12 3.47 5.73
CA TRP A 98 24.95 2.72 6.16
C TRP A 98 25.16 1.20 6.02
N GLN A 99 24.83 0.46 7.07
CA GLN A 99 24.62 -0.98 7.01
C GLN A 99 23.18 -1.25 6.58
N VAL A 100 22.98 -2.06 5.56
CA VAL A 100 21.62 -2.48 5.16
C VAL A 100 21.30 -3.79 5.87
N GLU A 101 20.25 -3.77 6.67
CA GLU A 101 19.83 -4.85 7.55
C GLU A 101 18.36 -5.23 7.30
N PRO A 102 17.93 -6.47 7.62
CA PRO A 102 16.53 -6.86 7.48
C PRO A 102 15.63 -6.15 8.52
N LEU A 103 14.43 -5.75 8.08
CA LEU A 103 13.42 -5.14 8.95
C LEU A 103 12.60 -6.18 9.73
N VAL A 104 12.45 -7.38 9.18
CA VAL A 104 11.52 -8.40 9.72
C VAL A 104 12.26 -9.48 10.50
N GLU A 105 13.24 -10.13 9.93
CA GLU A 105 13.95 -11.27 10.55
C GLU A 105 15.44 -11.24 10.22
N PRO A 106 16.34 -10.97 11.20
CA PRO A 106 16.03 -10.52 12.56
C PRO A 106 15.54 -9.07 12.60
N PRO A 107 14.66 -8.69 13.56
CA PRO A 107 14.15 -7.34 13.66
C PRO A 107 15.19 -6.33 14.18
N PRO A 108 14.97 -5.00 13.99
CA PRO A 108 15.91 -3.94 14.40
C PRO A 108 16.31 -3.99 15.88
N GLU A 109 15.44 -4.46 16.75
CA GLU A 109 15.68 -4.61 18.18
C GLU A 109 16.85 -5.57 18.48
N HIS A 110 17.06 -6.57 17.61
CA HIS A 110 18.20 -7.49 17.73
C HIS A 110 19.53 -6.77 17.41
N TRP A 111 19.55 -5.88 16.43
CA TRP A 111 20.71 -5.06 16.12
C TRP A 111 20.99 -4.08 17.28
N LEU A 112 19.96 -3.42 17.83
CA LEU A 112 20.10 -2.51 18.98
C LEU A 112 20.75 -3.20 20.19
N THR A 113 20.32 -4.40 20.56
CA THR A 113 20.90 -5.12 21.72
C THR A 113 22.38 -5.45 21.56
N ARG A 114 22.92 -5.48 20.34
CA ARG A 114 24.34 -5.73 20.06
C ARG A 114 25.19 -4.47 19.96
N HIS A 115 24.57 -3.31 19.73
CA HIS A 115 25.29 -2.08 19.43
C HIS A 115 25.09 -0.98 20.48
N LEU A 116 24.08 -1.10 21.34
CA LEU A 116 23.93 -0.23 22.50
C LEU A 116 24.78 -0.71 23.68
N SER A 117 25.21 0.23 24.49
CA SER A 117 25.96 0.01 25.72
C SER A 117 25.21 0.54 26.94
N ALA A 118 25.58 0.08 28.12
CA ALA A 118 25.02 0.58 29.36
C ALA A 118 25.23 2.09 29.50
N GLY A 119 24.15 2.79 29.81
CA GLY A 119 24.13 4.25 29.93
C GLY A 119 23.86 5.01 28.61
N ASP A 120 23.74 4.30 27.47
CA ASP A 120 23.33 4.92 26.21
C ASP A 120 21.89 5.45 26.29
N ARG A 121 21.62 6.52 25.56
CA ARG A 121 20.30 7.17 25.48
C ARG A 121 19.83 7.21 24.03
N LEU A 122 18.96 6.25 23.65
CA LEU A 122 18.37 6.18 22.32
C LEU A 122 17.11 7.06 22.23
N GLY A 123 17.15 8.08 21.38
CA GLY A 123 16.00 8.94 21.14
C GLY A 123 15.02 8.33 20.13
N PHE A 124 13.74 8.61 20.31
CA PHE A 124 12.70 8.35 19.32
C PHE A 124 11.62 9.43 19.36
N ASP A 125 10.94 9.64 18.23
CA ASP A 125 9.82 10.58 18.14
C ASP A 125 8.51 9.82 18.40
N PRO A 126 7.80 10.07 19.51
CA PRO A 126 6.59 9.35 19.86
C PRO A 126 5.40 9.61 18.92
N TRP A 127 5.46 10.66 18.09
CA TRP A 127 4.46 10.91 17.04
C TRP A 127 4.66 10.02 15.79
N LEU A 128 5.86 9.49 15.59
CA LEU A 128 6.20 8.69 14.42
C LEU A 128 6.29 7.18 14.71
N HIS A 129 5.97 6.75 15.90
CA HIS A 129 5.99 5.34 16.31
C HIS A 129 4.68 4.96 16.99
N THR A 130 4.20 3.76 16.72
CA THR A 130 3.10 3.19 17.50
C THR A 130 3.58 2.80 18.90
N SER A 131 2.66 2.67 19.86
CA SER A 131 3.03 2.24 21.23
C SER A 131 3.72 0.85 21.22
N ALA A 132 3.28 -0.07 20.38
CA ALA A 132 3.91 -1.39 20.26
C ALA A 132 5.35 -1.29 19.74
N ALA A 133 5.63 -0.41 18.78
CA ALA A 133 6.98 -0.16 18.31
C ALA A 133 7.86 0.47 19.41
N ALA A 134 7.34 1.47 20.12
CA ALA A 134 8.03 2.09 21.25
C ALA A 134 8.35 1.09 22.38
N GLU A 135 7.44 0.19 22.70
CA GLU A 135 7.64 -0.87 23.71
C GLU A 135 8.74 -1.86 23.29
N ARG A 136 8.79 -2.26 22.00
CA ARG A 136 9.88 -3.12 21.50
C ARG A 136 11.24 -2.42 21.62
N LEU A 137 11.32 -1.15 21.20
CA LEU A 137 12.53 -0.33 21.34
C LEU A 137 12.96 -0.20 22.82
N ALA A 138 12.01 0.09 23.73
CA ALA A 138 12.27 0.17 25.17
C ALA A 138 12.81 -1.14 25.74
N THR A 139 12.24 -2.27 25.31
CA THR A 139 12.68 -3.60 25.72
C THR A 139 14.12 -3.87 25.26
N ALA A 140 14.47 -3.50 24.02
CA ALA A 140 15.82 -3.64 23.50
C ALA A 140 16.82 -2.76 24.26
N CYS A 141 16.47 -1.50 24.52
CA CYS A 141 17.28 -0.58 25.34
C CYS A 141 17.52 -1.14 26.74
N THR A 142 16.46 -1.60 27.42
CA THR A 142 16.57 -2.18 28.76
C THR A 142 17.51 -3.39 28.78
N LYS A 143 17.44 -4.30 27.80
CA LYS A 143 18.34 -5.46 27.68
C LYS A 143 19.80 -5.04 27.52
N ALA A 144 20.07 -3.91 26.85
CA ALA A 144 21.40 -3.36 26.67
C ALA A 144 21.90 -2.49 27.85
N GLY A 145 21.05 -2.25 28.87
CA GLY A 145 21.35 -1.30 29.94
C GLY A 145 21.26 0.16 29.52
N ALA A 146 20.58 0.45 28.42
CA ALA A 146 20.36 1.78 27.83
C ALA A 146 18.97 2.30 28.18
N GLU A 147 18.75 3.60 27.92
CA GLU A 147 17.46 4.30 28.10
C GLU A 147 16.84 4.63 26.74
N LEU A 148 15.52 4.39 26.59
CA LEU A 148 14.74 4.93 25.47
C LEU A 148 14.15 6.30 25.85
N VAL A 149 14.46 7.33 25.07
CA VAL A 149 14.10 8.73 25.36
C VAL A 149 13.11 9.25 24.33
N ALA A 150 11.88 9.57 24.75
CA ALA A 150 10.92 10.28 23.89
C ALA A 150 11.37 11.74 23.72
N VAL A 151 11.43 12.22 22.46
CA VAL A 151 11.81 13.60 22.18
C VAL A 151 10.58 14.48 21.92
N ASP A 152 10.64 15.74 22.38
CA ASP A 152 9.57 16.72 22.14
C ASP A 152 9.61 17.29 20.71
N ARG A 153 10.80 17.35 20.11
CA ARG A 153 11.03 17.82 18.74
C ARG A 153 11.97 16.88 18.01
N ASN A 154 11.59 16.49 16.81
CA ASN A 154 12.38 15.59 15.99
C ASN A 154 13.76 16.20 15.66
N PRO A 155 14.88 15.51 15.93
CA PRO A 155 16.22 15.99 15.61
C PRO A 155 16.46 16.16 14.10
N VAL A 156 15.84 15.33 13.26
CA VAL A 156 15.93 15.46 11.80
C VAL A 156 15.29 16.77 11.34
N ASP A 157 14.11 17.13 11.89
CA ASP A 157 13.43 18.38 11.56
C ASP A 157 14.26 19.63 11.95
N ALA A 158 15.08 19.51 12.99
CA ALA A 158 15.94 20.62 13.44
C ALA A 158 17.10 20.92 12.48
N ILE A 159 17.52 19.95 11.70
CA ILE A 159 18.64 20.08 10.75
C ILE A 159 18.18 20.13 9.28
N TRP A 160 16.91 19.88 8.99
CA TRP A 160 16.33 19.93 7.65
C TRP A 160 15.83 21.33 7.33
N SER A 161 16.76 22.23 6.96
CA SER A 161 16.47 23.66 6.71
C SER A 161 15.50 23.90 5.56
N GLU A 162 15.54 23.03 4.53
CA GLU A 162 14.70 23.11 3.33
C GLU A 162 13.50 22.15 3.37
N ARG A 163 13.07 21.79 4.59
CA ARG A 163 11.92 20.90 4.74
C ARG A 163 10.68 21.51 4.08
N PRO A 164 10.03 20.76 3.18
CA PRO A 164 8.79 21.22 2.56
C PRO A 164 7.73 21.58 3.61
N ALA A 165 6.86 22.52 3.28
CA ALA A 165 5.71 22.82 4.11
C ALA A 165 4.74 21.64 4.16
N PRO A 166 3.94 21.48 5.24
CA PRO A 166 2.85 20.51 5.26
C PRO A 166 1.90 20.70 4.08
N PRO A 167 1.33 19.63 3.54
CA PRO A 167 0.46 19.72 2.37
C PRO A 167 -0.84 20.44 2.67
N LEU A 168 -1.35 21.18 1.68
CA LEU A 168 -2.61 21.91 1.71
C LEU A 168 -3.50 21.48 0.52
N GLY A 169 -3.53 20.20 0.23
CA GLY A 169 -4.38 19.63 -0.81
C GLY A 169 -5.86 19.93 -0.53
N PRO A 170 -6.64 20.35 -1.55
CA PRO A 170 -8.05 20.66 -1.35
C PRO A 170 -8.85 19.41 -0.97
N VAL A 171 -9.79 19.58 -0.04
CA VAL A 171 -10.75 18.53 0.33
C VAL A 171 -11.94 18.57 -0.61
N SER A 172 -12.40 17.40 -1.04
CA SER A 172 -13.58 17.21 -1.86
C SER A 172 -14.59 16.29 -1.18
N ILE A 173 -15.88 16.48 -1.50
CA ILE A 173 -16.95 15.61 -1.03
C ILE A 173 -17.00 14.35 -1.89
N HIS A 174 -17.04 13.19 -1.24
CA HIS A 174 -17.26 11.90 -1.88
C HIS A 174 -18.74 11.50 -1.71
N GLY A 175 -19.58 11.98 -2.59
CA GLY A 175 -21.04 11.89 -2.43
C GLY A 175 -21.60 10.47 -2.36
N ALA A 176 -22.84 10.35 -1.88
CA ALA A 176 -23.50 9.07 -1.64
C ALA A 176 -23.66 8.19 -2.90
N GLN A 177 -23.63 8.79 -4.11
CA GLN A 177 -23.62 8.05 -5.37
C GLN A 177 -22.37 7.19 -5.58
N PHE A 178 -21.29 7.45 -4.84
CA PHE A 178 -20.05 6.65 -4.83
C PHE A 178 -19.87 5.90 -3.52
N SER A 179 -20.16 6.55 -2.39
CA SER A 179 -19.96 5.97 -1.05
C SER A 179 -21.07 4.99 -0.64
N GLY A 180 -22.25 5.08 -1.23
CA GLY A 180 -23.41 4.23 -0.95
C GLY A 180 -24.03 4.38 0.44
N GLU A 181 -23.40 5.15 1.33
CA GLU A 181 -23.86 5.33 2.71
C GLU A 181 -23.51 6.76 3.18
N ILE A 182 -24.46 7.42 3.82
CA ILE A 182 -24.27 8.78 4.37
C ILE A 182 -23.51 8.74 5.70
N GLU A 183 -22.88 9.85 6.08
CA GLU A 183 -22.04 9.99 7.28
C GLU A 183 -22.78 9.61 8.57
N ALA A 184 -24.04 10.00 8.68
CA ALA A 184 -24.86 9.74 9.87
C ALA A 184 -25.02 8.22 10.14
N GLU A 185 -25.21 7.40 9.09
CA GLU A 185 -25.32 5.95 9.22
C GLU A 185 -23.97 5.31 9.52
N LYS A 186 -22.90 5.78 8.90
CA LYS A 186 -21.54 5.34 9.22
C LYS A 186 -21.18 5.62 10.68
N LEU A 187 -21.44 6.84 11.15
CA LEU A 187 -21.21 7.23 12.55
C LEU A 187 -22.05 6.42 13.54
N LYS A 188 -23.28 6.08 13.19
CA LYS A 188 -24.11 5.18 13.99
C LYS A 188 -23.49 3.79 14.12
N ARG A 189 -22.96 3.22 13.03
CA ARG A 189 -22.23 1.95 13.05
C ARG A 189 -20.98 2.04 13.91
N ILE A 190 -20.20 3.12 13.78
CA ILE A 190 -18.98 3.36 14.59
C ILE A 190 -19.35 3.43 16.08
N ARG A 191 -20.43 4.12 16.46
CA ARG A 191 -20.88 4.19 17.85
C ARG A 191 -21.33 2.84 18.40
N LEU A 192 -21.91 1.97 17.59
CA LEU A 192 -22.19 0.59 18.00
C LEU A 192 -20.89 -0.15 18.38
N GLU A 193 -19.82 0.05 17.62
CA GLU A 193 -18.52 -0.55 17.96
C GLU A 193 -17.90 0.08 19.23
N ILE A 194 -17.98 1.40 19.40
CA ILE A 194 -17.56 2.08 20.65
C ILE A 194 -18.29 1.50 21.87
N ASN A 195 -19.60 1.27 21.74
CA ASN A 195 -20.39 0.65 22.81
C ASN A 195 -19.96 -0.80 23.09
N LYS A 196 -19.67 -1.61 22.06
CA LYS A 196 -19.16 -2.98 22.22
C LYS A 196 -17.79 -3.01 22.89
N LEU A 197 -16.93 -2.06 22.58
CA LEU A 197 -15.61 -1.90 23.21
C LEU A 197 -15.71 -1.41 24.67
N GLY A 198 -16.85 -0.85 25.06
CA GLY A 198 -17.07 -0.32 26.40
C GLY A 198 -16.22 0.93 26.71
N VAL A 199 -15.94 1.75 25.71
CA VAL A 199 -15.11 2.96 25.83
C VAL A 199 -15.95 4.22 25.69
N ASP A 200 -15.41 5.36 26.15
CA ASP A 200 -16.10 6.66 26.09
C ASP A 200 -15.89 7.38 24.77
N ALA A 201 -14.79 7.08 24.08
CA ALA A 201 -14.45 7.66 22.78
C ALA A 201 -13.52 6.75 21.97
N LEU A 202 -13.50 7.00 20.66
CA LEU A 202 -12.56 6.41 19.69
C LEU A 202 -11.82 7.53 18.96
N VAL A 203 -10.50 7.46 18.93
CA VAL A 203 -9.67 8.31 18.04
C VAL A 203 -9.49 7.59 16.73
N LEU A 204 -9.94 8.19 15.64
CA LEU A 204 -9.58 7.79 14.28
C LEU A 204 -8.23 8.46 13.96
N SER A 205 -7.16 7.70 14.10
CA SER A 205 -5.78 8.13 13.79
C SER A 205 -5.39 7.84 12.35
N ASP A 206 -6.06 6.90 11.69
CA ASP A 206 -5.92 6.63 10.27
C ASP A 206 -6.73 7.64 9.45
N SER A 207 -6.05 8.48 8.64
CA SER A 207 -6.73 9.45 7.77
C SER A 207 -7.66 8.79 6.73
N HIS A 208 -7.43 7.51 6.36
CA HIS A 208 -8.34 6.75 5.50
C HIS A 208 -9.67 6.47 6.23
N ALA A 209 -9.61 6.15 7.53
CA ALA A 209 -10.80 5.95 8.33
C ALA A 209 -11.61 7.24 8.49
N VAL A 210 -10.93 8.39 8.66
CA VAL A 210 -11.57 9.71 8.68
C VAL A 210 -12.22 10.02 7.32
N ALA A 211 -11.47 9.86 6.22
CA ALA A 211 -11.97 10.09 4.88
C ALA A 211 -13.20 9.24 4.54
N TRP A 212 -13.19 7.97 4.96
CA TRP A 212 -14.33 7.07 4.79
C TRP A 212 -15.51 7.46 5.66
N ALA A 213 -15.29 7.73 6.96
CA ALA A 213 -16.37 8.02 7.91
C ALA A 213 -17.15 9.29 7.57
N PHE A 214 -16.46 10.31 7.05
CA PHE A 214 -17.04 11.62 6.73
C PHE A 214 -17.25 11.87 5.24
N ASN A 215 -17.13 10.83 4.40
CA ASN A 215 -17.32 10.90 2.95
C ASN A 215 -16.54 12.06 2.30
N ILE A 216 -15.29 12.23 2.68
CA ILE A 216 -14.39 13.23 2.11
C ILE A 216 -13.19 12.55 1.44
N ARG A 217 -12.62 13.25 0.47
CA ARG A 217 -11.35 12.89 -0.16
C ARG A 217 -10.45 14.12 -0.18
N GLY A 218 -9.15 13.92 -0.35
CA GLY A 218 -8.17 15.01 -0.34
C GLY A 218 -7.02 14.73 -1.30
N ALA A 219 -6.02 15.60 -1.27
CA ALA A 219 -4.85 15.52 -2.13
C ALA A 219 -3.55 15.83 -1.36
N ASP A 220 -3.47 15.39 -0.10
CA ASP A 220 -2.31 15.66 0.76
C ASP A 220 -1.17 14.66 0.53
N VAL A 221 -1.50 13.46 0.07
CA VAL A 221 -0.56 12.36 -0.15
C VAL A 221 -0.67 11.92 -1.60
N SER A 222 0.46 11.70 -2.25
CA SER A 222 0.49 11.23 -3.64
C SER A 222 -0.22 9.88 -3.77
N HIS A 223 -0.98 9.72 -4.82
CA HIS A 223 -1.66 8.48 -5.22
C HIS A 223 -2.76 7.99 -4.27
N THR A 224 -2.95 8.66 -3.14
CA THR A 224 -3.96 8.29 -2.16
C THR A 224 -4.88 9.48 -1.90
N PRO A 225 -6.16 9.42 -2.29
CA PRO A 225 -7.07 10.56 -2.23
C PRO A 225 -7.59 10.82 -0.81
N LEU A 226 -6.72 11.21 0.12
CA LEU A 226 -7.07 11.50 1.50
C LEU A 226 -6.58 12.88 1.96
N PRO A 227 -7.30 13.56 2.88
CA PRO A 227 -6.78 14.67 3.65
C PRO A 227 -6.15 14.18 4.95
N LEU A 228 -4.92 14.61 5.26
CA LEU A 228 -4.32 14.36 6.57
C LEU A 228 -5.17 15.00 7.66
N SER A 229 -5.71 14.16 8.54
CA SER A 229 -6.69 14.56 9.55
C SER A 229 -6.78 13.52 10.66
N TYR A 230 -7.39 13.91 11.76
CA TYR A 230 -7.83 13.01 12.84
C TYR A 230 -9.33 13.20 13.06
N ALA A 231 -9.97 12.23 13.70
CA ALA A 231 -11.29 12.45 14.27
C ALA A 231 -11.39 11.84 15.67
N LEU A 232 -12.27 12.44 16.49
CA LEU A 232 -12.63 11.94 17.80
C LEU A 232 -14.13 11.65 17.81
N VAL A 233 -14.49 10.38 17.77
CA VAL A 233 -15.88 9.96 17.83
C VAL A 233 -16.24 9.63 19.27
N LEU A 234 -17.11 10.45 19.86
CA LEU A 234 -17.60 10.27 21.21
C LEU A 234 -18.72 9.22 21.23
N LYS A 235 -18.79 8.46 22.32
CA LYS A 235 -19.93 7.58 22.61
C LYS A 235 -21.23 8.37 22.58
N ASP A 236 -21.24 9.50 23.26
CA ASP A 236 -22.35 10.45 23.31
C ASP A 236 -21.86 11.85 22.90
N GLY A 237 -22.63 12.55 22.09
CA GLY A 237 -22.30 13.89 21.62
C GLY A 237 -21.87 13.95 20.15
N ARG A 238 -21.48 15.14 19.70
CA ARG A 238 -21.00 15.35 18.33
C ARG A 238 -19.55 14.90 18.18
N PRO A 239 -19.18 14.20 17.10
CA PRO A 239 -17.79 13.95 16.77
C PRO A 239 -17.02 15.24 16.48
N LEU A 240 -15.69 15.18 16.59
CA LEU A 240 -14.81 16.26 16.17
C LEU A 240 -13.90 15.76 15.05
N VAL A 241 -13.74 16.57 14.01
CA VAL A 241 -12.78 16.35 12.92
C VAL A 241 -11.68 17.40 13.01
N PHE A 242 -10.45 16.96 13.16
CA PHE A 242 -9.27 17.83 13.27
C PHE A 242 -8.57 17.88 11.91
N ILE A 243 -8.75 18.98 11.21
CA ILE A 243 -8.25 19.21 9.86
C ILE A 243 -7.88 20.66 9.64
N ASP A 244 -6.82 20.93 8.89
CA ASP A 244 -6.41 22.31 8.56
C ASP A 244 -7.51 23.00 7.75
N HIS A 245 -8.03 24.08 8.30
CA HIS A 245 -9.17 24.80 7.72
C HIS A 245 -8.89 25.37 6.33
N ARG A 246 -7.61 25.60 5.99
CA ARG A 246 -7.18 26.12 4.67
C ARG A 246 -7.44 25.11 3.53
N LYS A 247 -7.64 23.84 3.84
CA LYS A 247 -7.97 22.77 2.89
C LYS A 247 -9.46 22.73 2.54
N LEU A 248 -10.30 23.40 3.34
CA LEU A 248 -11.76 23.32 3.25
C LEU A 248 -12.33 24.49 2.46
N SER A 249 -13.10 24.20 1.42
CA SER A 249 -14.07 25.15 0.89
C SER A 249 -15.27 25.29 1.83
N ASN A 250 -16.09 26.35 1.66
CA ASN A 250 -17.34 26.47 2.41
C ASN A 250 -18.22 25.22 2.26
N ALA A 251 -18.36 24.68 1.04
CA ALA A 251 -19.16 23.50 0.79
C ALA A 251 -18.64 22.24 1.51
N THR A 252 -17.32 22.04 1.57
CA THR A 252 -16.73 20.89 2.27
C THR A 252 -16.80 21.05 3.79
N ARG A 253 -16.67 22.28 4.29
CA ARG A 253 -16.88 22.58 5.71
C ARG A 253 -18.33 22.31 6.10
N ASP A 254 -19.30 22.90 5.38
CA ASP A 254 -20.73 22.72 5.64
C ASP A 254 -21.12 21.24 5.59
N HIS A 255 -20.53 20.46 4.66
CA HIS A 255 -20.74 19.01 4.58
C HIS A 255 -20.29 18.28 5.85
N ILE A 256 -19.07 18.52 6.34
CA ILE A 256 -18.57 17.90 7.57
C ILE A 256 -19.40 18.38 8.77
N GLU A 257 -19.72 19.67 8.82
CA GLU A 257 -20.49 20.28 9.93
C GLU A 257 -21.93 19.79 10.03
N GLN A 258 -22.48 19.09 9.03
CA GLN A 258 -23.75 18.36 9.18
C GLN A 258 -23.66 17.26 10.24
N SER A 259 -22.51 16.62 10.41
CA SER A 259 -22.34 15.42 11.25
C SER A 259 -21.29 15.54 12.36
N ALA A 260 -20.38 16.50 12.31
CA ALA A 260 -19.26 16.68 13.25
C ALA A 260 -18.93 18.16 13.45
N ASP A 261 -18.20 18.50 14.48
CA ASP A 261 -17.59 19.81 14.61
C ASP A 261 -16.19 19.80 13.99
N VAL A 262 -15.81 20.89 13.29
CA VAL A 262 -14.52 21.02 12.61
C VAL A 262 -13.59 21.86 13.47
N GLU A 263 -12.41 21.30 13.78
CA GLU A 263 -11.38 21.92 14.62
C GLU A 263 -10.02 21.94 13.89
N GLU A 264 -9.14 22.85 14.26
CA GLU A 264 -7.75 22.83 13.80
C GLU A 264 -6.98 21.63 14.38
N PRO A 265 -5.99 21.06 13.64
CA PRO A 265 -5.20 19.93 14.13
C PRO A 265 -4.58 20.15 15.52
N ALA A 266 -4.17 21.37 15.84
CA ALA A 266 -3.61 21.72 17.13
C ALA A 266 -4.59 21.55 18.31
N ALA A 267 -5.89 21.47 18.07
CA ALA A 267 -6.91 21.25 19.10
C ALA A 267 -7.02 19.77 19.56
N LEU A 268 -6.44 18.82 18.82
CA LEU A 268 -6.52 17.38 19.17
C LEU A 268 -5.98 17.10 20.58
N ALA A 269 -4.75 17.51 20.86
CA ALA A 269 -4.11 17.25 22.14
C ALA A 269 -4.85 17.91 23.34
N PRO A 270 -5.27 19.19 23.27
CA PRO A 270 -6.14 19.80 24.29
C PRO A 270 -7.45 19.04 24.53
N LYS A 271 -8.17 18.64 23.49
CA LYS A 271 -9.45 17.92 23.61
C LYS A 271 -9.27 16.54 24.24
N LEU A 272 -8.26 15.78 23.81
CA LEU A 272 -7.93 14.50 24.44
C LEU A 272 -7.53 14.66 25.91
N THR A 273 -6.75 15.69 26.23
CA THR A 273 -6.37 16.00 27.62
C THR A 273 -7.60 16.33 28.48
N GLU A 274 -8.56 17.08 27.95
CA GLU A 274 -9.80 17.42 28.65
C GLU A 274 -10.61 16.17 28.99
N LEU A 275 -10.79 15.26 28.01
CA LEU A 275 -11.48 14.00 28.25
C LEU A 275 -10.74 13.10 29.25
N ALA A 276 -9.42 12.98 29.08
CA ALA A 276 -8.57 12.18 29.94
C ALA A 276 -8.61 12.64 31.40
N LYS A 277 -8.64 13.95 31.69
CA LYS A 277 -8.80 14.49 33.05
C LYS A 277 -10.10 14.09 33.74
N ARG A 278 -11.12 13.69 32.98
CA ARG A 278 -12.38 13.16 33.51
C ARG A 278 -12.33 11.64 33.73
N GLY A 279 -11.16 11.01 33.52
CA GLY A 279 -10.95 9.57 33.64
C GLY A 279 -11.47 8.76 32.48
N ALA A 280 -11.73 9.38 31.33
CA ALA A 280 -12.30 8.73 30.16
C ALA A 280 -11.43 7.58 29.64
N SER A 281 -12.08 6.50 29.19
CA SER A 281 -11.49 5.42 28.42
C SER A 281 -11.57 5.74 26.92
N ILE A 282 -10.41 5.79 26.26
CA ILE A 282 -10.30 6.24 24.86
C ILE A 282 -9.64 5.14 24.03
N ALA A 283 -10.36 4.64 23.04
CA ALA A 283 -9.83 3.62 22.13
C ALA A 283 -8.85 4.25 21.14
N LEU A 284 -7.73 3.55 20.93
CA LEU A 284 -6.66 3.88 19.99
C LEU A 284 -6.34 2.65 19.15
N ASP A 285 -6.19 2.84 17.84
CA ASP A 285 -5.74 1.76 16.96
C ASP A 285 -4.28 1.39 17.24
N SER A 286 -4.02 0.10 17.43
CA SER A 286 -2.68 -0.40 17.69
C SER A 286 -1.72 -0.26 16.49
N ALA A 287 -2.27 -0.17 15.27
CA ALA A 287 -1.50 -0.11 14.03
C ALA A 287 -1.17 1.32 13.58
N THR A 288 -2.07 2.29 13.83
CA THR A 288 -1.95 3.65 13.28
C THR A 288 -1.86 4.75 14.34
N ALA A 289 -2.24 4.48 15.60
CA ALA A 289 -2.15 5.50 16.64
C ALA A 289 -0.71 5.70 17.11
N ALA A 290 -0.25 6.94 17.04
CA ALA A 290 1.05 7.34 17.56
C ALA A 290 1.14 7.14 19.08
N ASP A 291 2.31 6.73 19.57
CA ASP A 291 2.60 6.54 21.00
C ASP A 291 2.36 7.83 21.81
N ALA A 292 2.57 8.98 21.19
CA ALA A 292 2.29 10.29 21.76
C ALA A 292 0.83 10.42 22.24
N LEU A 293 -0.15 9.87 21.51
CA LEU A 293 -1.57 9.89 21.90
C LEU A 293 -1.81 9.06 23.17
N SER A 294 -1.22 7.87 23.23
CA SER A 294 -1.31 7.00 24.41
C SER A 294 -0.69 7.66 25.65
N ARG A 295 0.51 8.24 25.49
CA ARG A 295 1.21 8.99 26.56
C ARG A 295 0.41 10.18 27.05
N LEU A 296 -0.15 10.97 26.13
CA LEU A 296 -0.96 12.14 26.46
C LEU A 296 -2.21 11.77 27.26
N ILE A 297 -2.95 10.74 26.84
CA ILE A 297 -4.14 10.27 27.53
C ILE A 297 -3.79 9.75 28.92
N ALA A 298 -2.79 8.87 29.04
CA ALA A 298 -2.36 8.32 30.33
C ALA A 298 -1.80 9.41 31.27
N GLY A 299 -0.97 10.31 30.76
CA GLY A 299 -0.38 11.40 31.53
C GLY A 299 -1.41 12.40 32.08
N ALA A 300 -2.57 12.53 31.42
CA ALA A 300 -3.68 13.36 31.89
C ALA A 300 -4.68 12.61 32.80
N GLY A 301 -4.46 11.32 33.11
CA GLY A 301 -5.29 10.51 34.01
C GLY A 301 -6.40 9.73 33.33
N GLY A 302 -6.45 9.71 31.99
CA GLY A 302 -7.36 8.87 31.20
C GLY A 302 -6.83 7.45 31.00
N LYS A 303 -7.60 6.61 30.32
CA LYS A 303 -7.29 5.21 30.05
C LYS A 303 -7.16 4.99 28.54
N PRO A 304 -5.95 4.93 27.96
CA PRO A 304 -5.78 4.56 26.55
C PRO A 304 -6.06 3.06 26.38
N MET A 305 -7.06 2.73 25.58
CA MET A 305 -7.49 1.36 25.28
C MET A 305 -6.98 1.00 23.88
N ARG A 306 -5.87 0.29 23.80
CA ARG A 306 -5.24 -0.10 22.53
C ARG A 306 -5.88 -1.36 21.96
N GLY A 307 -6.24 -1.34 20.70
CA GLY A 307 -6.86 -2.47 19.99
C GLY A 307 -6.89 -2.22 18.50
N ASN A 308 -7.67 -2.99 17.76
CA ASN A 308 -7.88 -2.75 16.34
C ASN A 308 -8.95 -1.66 16.16
N ASP A 309 -8.72 -0.72 15.26
CA ASP A 309 -9.75 0.25 14.87
C ASP A 309 -10.93 -0.50 14.21
N PRO A 310 -12.14 -0.44 14.77
CA PRO A 310 -13.29 -1.10 14.16
C PRO A 310 -13.65 -0.52 12.78
N VAL A 311 -13.28 0.74 12.49
CA VAL A 311 -13.57 1.38 11.22
C VAL A 311 -12.78 0.72 10.09
N SER A 312 -11.58 0.21 10.35
CA SER A 312 -10.80 -0.49 9.34
C SER A 312 -11.55 -1.73 8.78
N LEU A 313 -12.26 -2.47 9.63
CA LEU A 313 -13.10 -3.58 9.19
C LEU A 313 -14.40 -3.11 8.52
N LEU A 314 -15.01 -2.04 9.02
CA LEU A 314 -16.25 -1.48 8.44
C LEU A 314 -16.03 -0.99 7.01
N LYS A 315 -14.90 -0.33 6.72
CA LYS A 315 -14.57 0.16 5.36
C LYS A 315 -14.03 -0.94 4.44
N ALA A 316 -13.41 -1.98 4.98
CA ALA A 316 -12.91 -3.11 4.18
C ALA A 316 -14.06 -3.92 3.54
N VAL A 317 -15.22 -3.98 4.18
CA VAL A 317 -16.43 -4.63 3.66
C VAL A 317 -17.22 -3.62 2.84
N LYS A 318 -17.02 -3.63 1.53
CA LYS A 318 -17.65 -2.71 0.59
C LYS A 318 -19.15 -2.98 0.50
N ASN A 319 -19.94 -1.90 0.47
CA ASN A 319 -21.36 -1.97 0.19
C ASN A 319 -21.63 -2.16 -1.31
N ILE A 320 -22.88 -2.35 -1.70
CA ILE A 320 -23.24 -2.63 -3.10
C ILE A 320 -22.85 -1.50 -4.06
N THR A 321 -22.95 -0.24 -3.64
CA THR A 321 -22.58 0.91 -4.46
C THR A 321 -21.07 0.96 -4.71
N GLU A 322 -20.26 0.73 -3.68
CA GLU A 322 -18.80 0.65 -3.80
C GLU A 322 -18.37 -0.54 -4.66
N ILE A 323 -19.06 -1.69 -4.58
CA ILE A 323 -18.81 -2.88 -5.41
C ILE A 323 -19.10 -2.59 -6.88
N GLU A 324 -20.27 -2.01 -7.19
CA GLU A 324 -20.65 -1.69 -8.57
C GLU A 324 -19.74 -0.59 -9.15
N GLY A 325 -19.38 0.39 -8.34
CA GLY A 325 -18.39 1.41 -8.70
C GLY A 325 -17.04 0.76 -9.06
N THR A 326 -16.56 -0.16 -8.23
CA THR A 326 -15.30 -0.88 -8.49
C THR A 326 -15.39 -1.73 -9.77
N ARG A 327 -16.50 -2.42 -10.03
CA ARG A 327 -16.72 -3.15 -11.30
C ARG A 327 -16.63 -2.21 -12.50
N SER A 328 -17.28 -1.04 -12.42
CA SER A 328 -17.28 -0.01 -13.47
C SER A 328 -15.88 0.56 -13.70
N ALA A 329 -15.12 0.82 -12.61
CA ALA A 329 -13.73 1.27 -12.67
C ALA A 329 -12.83 0.24 -13.38
N HIS A 330 -12.97 -1.06 -13.04
CA HIS A 330 -12.20 -2.13 -13.67
C HIS A 330 -12.56 -2.33 -15.15
N GLN A 331 -13.82 -2.20 -15.53
CA GLN A 331 -14.22 -2.26 -16.94
C GLN A 331 -13.62 -1.10 -17.74
N ARG A 332 -13.60 0.10 -17.18
CA ARG A 332 -12.98 1.29 -17.78
C ARG A 332 -11.47 1.14 -17.91
N ASP A 333 -10.81 0.70 -16.84
CA ASP A 333 -9.36 0.47 -16.81
C ASP A 333 -8.94 -0.63 -17.78
N ALA A 334 -9.75 -1.68 -17.93
CA ALA A 334 -9.50 -2.78 -18.86
C ALA A 334 -9.38 -2.32 -20.32
N VAL A 335 -10.14 -1.31 -20.73
CA VAL A 335 -10.03 -0.71 -22.08
C VAL A 335 -8.67 -0.03 -22.25
N ALA A 336 -8.23 0.76 -21.28
CA ALA A 336 -6.93 1.41 -21.30
C ALA A 336 -5.78 0.39 -21.31
N LEU A 337 -5.86 -0.63 -20.45
CA LEU A 337 -4.88 -1.72 -20.39
C LEU A 337 -4.81 -2.51 -21.69
N THR A 338 -5.95 -2.84 -22.29
CA THR A 338 -5.99 -3.57 -23.57
C THR A 338 -5.32 -2.77 -24.69
N ARG A 339 -5.59 -1.47 -24.78
CA ARG A 339 -4.92 -0.58 -25.75
C ARG A 339 -3.42 -0.51 -25.52
N PHE A 340 -3.01 -0.43 -24.25
CA PHE A 340 -1.60 -0.45 -23.87
C PHE A 340 -0.93 -1.79 -24.23
N LEU A 341 -1.53 -2.93 -23.90
CA LEU A 341 -0.98 -4.25 -24.18
C LEU A 341 -0.84 -4.50 -25.70
N ALA A 342 -1.84 -4.09 -26.49
CA ALA A 342 -1.77 -4.16 -27.94
C ALA A 342 -0.67 -3.24 -28.52
N TRP A 343 -0.47 -2.06 -27.92
CA TRP A 343 0.59 -1.14 -28.33
C TRP A 343 1.98 -1.72 -28.00
N ILE A 344 2.19 -2.25 -26.78
CA ILE A 344 3.46 -2.90 -26.39
C ILE A 344 3.80 -4.06 -27.30
N ASP A 345 2.83 -4.93 -27.59
CA ASP A 345 3.06 -6.11 -28.42
C ASP A 345 3.51 -5.74 -29.85
N ARG A 346 3.02 -4.62 -30.37
CA ARG A 346 3.37 -4.12 -31.68
C ARG A 346 4.73 -3.38 -31.68
N GLU A 347 4.99 -2.54 -30.69
CA GLU A 347 6.14 -1.60 -30.74
C GLU A 347 7.41 -2.13 -30.05
N ALA A 348 7.26 -2.89 -28.95
CA ALA A 348 8.42 -3.31 -28.15
C ALA A 348 9.41 -4.23 -28.89
N PRO A 349 8.99 -5.11 -29.84
CA PRO A 349 9.95 -5.92 -30.60
C PRO A 349 10.94 -5.11 -31.46
N SER A 350 10.65 -3.82 -31.72
CA SER A 350 11.57 -2.93 -32.42
C SER A 350 12.84 -2.59 -31.61
N GLY A 351 12.80 -2.78 -30.26
CA GLY A 351 13.90 -2.45 -29.36
C GLY A 351 14.13 -0.95 -29.15
N HIS A 352 13.19 -0.09 -29.55
CA HIS A 352 13.32 1.37 -29.39
C HIS A 352 12.72 1.88 -28.08
N LEU A 353 11.76 1.15 -27.50
CA LEU A 353 11.08 1.56 -26.28
C LEU A 353 11.97 1.37 -25.04
N THR A 354 11.71 2.21 -24.05
CA THR A 354 12.29 2.14 -22.70
C THR A 354 11.19 1.89 -21.67
N GLU A 355 11.59 1.61 -20.45
CA GLU A 355 10.64 1.43 -19.32
C GLU A 355 9.82 2.72 -19.09
N ILE A 356 10.43 3.91 -19.18
CA ILE A 356 9.71 5.20 -19.05
C ILE A 356 8.64 5.34 -20.13
N ASP A 357 8.94 5.00 -21.38
CA ASP A 357 7.96 5.07 -22.47
C ASP A 357 6.71 4.23 -22.17
N THR A 358 6.87 3.10 -21.48
CA THR A 358 5.73 2.23 -21.10
C THR A 358 4.88 2.84 -19.99
N VAL A 359 5.51 3.49 -19.01
CA VAL A 359 4.80 4.21 -17.93
C VAL A 359 3.99 5.37 -18.51
N GLU A 360 4.61 6.19 -19.37
CA GLU A 360 3.98 7.33 -20.03
C GLU A 360 2.81 6.89 -20.94
N ALA A 361 3.01 5.81 -21.69
CA ALA A 361 1.96 5.27 -22.56
C ALA A 361 0.75 4.79 -21.76
N LEU A 362 0.97 3.98 -20.70
CA LEU A 362 -0.12 3.43 -19.90
C LEU A 362 -0.92 4.54 -19.20
N GLU A 363 -0.23 5.49 -18.58
CA GLU A 363 -0.90 6.64 -17.96
C GLU A 363 -1.70 7.45 -18.99
N THR A 364 -1.14 7.67 -20.18
CA THR A 364 -1.84 8.36 -21.25
C THR A 364 -3.11 7.63 -21.68
N PHE A 365 -3.07 6.29 -21.85
CA PHE A 365 -4.27 5.51 -22.17
C PHE A 365 -5.33 5.59 -21.06
N ARG A 366 -4.92 5.56 -19.79
CA ARG A 366 -5.83 5.75 -18.66
C ARG A 366 -6.43 7.15 -18.63
N ARG A 367 -5.66 8.21 -18.88
CA ARG A 367 -6.17 9.59 -18.98
C ARG A 367 -7.18 9.77 -20.12
N GLN A 368 -7.00 9.06 -21.24
CA GLN A 368 -7.94 9.11 -22.36
C GLN A 368 -9.34 8.57 -22.01
N THR A 369 -9.50 7.87 -20.91
CA THR A 369 -10.83 7.50 -20.39
C THR A 369 -11.64 8.71 -19.91
N GLY A 370 -10.99 9.85 -19.67
CA GLY A 370 -11.61 11.07 -19.12
C GLY A 370 -11.99 10.97 -17.64
N ALA A 371 -11.79 9.83 -16.99
CA ALA A 371 -12.22 9.56 -15.61
C ALA A 371 -11.06 9.40 -14.60
N LEU A 372 -9.82 9.27 -15.08
CA LEU A 372 -8.65 9.12 -14.22
C LEU A 372 -8.48 10.33 -13.30
N LYS A 373 -8.33 10.09 -12.01
CA LYS A 373 -8.03 11.13 -11.00
C LYS A 373 -6.56 11.18 -10.62
N ASP A 374 -5.93 10.01 -10.52
CA ASP A 374 -4.51 9.79 -10.24
C ASP A 374 -4.16 8.34 -10.60
N VAL A 375 -2.89 7.96 -10.60
CA VAL A 375 -2.50 6.56 -10.49
C VAL A 375 -2.65 6.11 -9.02
N SER A 376 -2.89 4.82 -8.75
CA SER A 376 -3.05 4.34 -7.36
C SER A 376 -1.71 4.13 -6.63
N PHE A 377 -0.62 4.09 -7.40
CA PHE A 377 0.79 4.07 -6.95
C PHE A 377 1.71 4.35 -8.14
N PRO A 378 3.00 4.70 -7.92
CA PRO A 378 3.95 4.85 -9.03
C PRO A 378 4.09 3.54 -9.80
N THR A 379 3.81 3.57 -11.09
CA THR A 379 3.85 2.39 -11.95
C THR A 379 5.22 1.70 -11.89
N ILE A 380 5.23 0.41 -11.62
CA ILE A 380 6.40 -0.45 -11.72
C ILE A 380 6.49 -0.94 -13.16
N ALA A 381 7.56 -0.60 -13.86
CA ALA A 381 7.82 -1.06 -15.22
C ALA A 381 9.28 -1.52 -15.29
N GLY A 382 9.50 -2.81 -15.10
CA GLY A 382 10.84 -3.40 -15.06
C GLY A 382 11.06 -4.40 -16.18
N THR A 383 12.05 -4.18 -17.03
CA THR A 383 12.46 -5.13 -18.08
C THR A 383 13.76 -5.84 -17.70
N GLY A 384 13.85 -7.13 -18.01
CA GLY A 384 15.01 -7.95 -17.65
C GLY A 384 15.37 -7.83 -16.16
N PRO A 385 16.64 -7.53 -15.79
CA PRO A 385 17.09 -7.44 -14.40
C PRO A 385 16.30 -6.47 -13.51
N ASN A 386 15.74 -5.39 -14.07
CA ASN A 386 14.94 -4.44 -13.30
C ASN A 386 13.61 -5.05 -12.84
N GLY A 387 13.05 -5.99 -13.61
CA GLY A 387 11.86 -6.74 -13.23
C GLY A 387 12.05 -7.63 -11.99
N ALA A 388 13.30 -7.97 -11.64
CA ALA A 388 13.61 -8.73 -10.42
C ALA A 388 13.52 -7.89 -9.14
N ILE A 389 13.41 -6.57 -9.23
CA ILE A 389 13.21 -5.66 -8.10
C ILE A 389 11.70 -5.51 -7.89
N VAL A 390 11.17 -6.09 -6.81
CA VAL A 390 9.71 -6.25 -6.59
C VAL A 390 8.94 -4.93 -6.70
N HIS A 391 9.47 -3.86 -6.09
CA HIS A 391 8.90 -2.51 -6.11
C HIS A 391 9.80 -1.54 -6.90
N TYR A 392 10.22 -1.98 -8.10
CA TYR A 392 11.07 -1.17 -8.96
C TYR A 392 10.40 0.14 -9.36
N ARG A 393 11.03 1.26 -9.06
CA ARG A 393 10.65 2.57 -9.59
C ARG A 393 11.65 2.98 -10.66
N VAL A 394 11.19 3.14 -11.88
CA VAL A 394 12.03 3.63 -12.98
C VAL A 394 12.38 5.10 -12.76
N THR A 395 13.66 5.42 -12.97
CA THR A 395 14.18 6.80 -12.97
C THR A 395 14.94 7.04 -14.26
N ARG A 396 15.27 8.28 -14.59
CA ARG A 396 16.05 8.58 -15.81
C ARG A 396 17.38 7.82 -15.86
N LYS A 397 18.02 7.59 -14.71
CA LYS A 397 19.28 6.86 -14.60
C LYS A 397 19.12 5.35 -14.70
N SER A 398 18.06 4.79 -14.14
CA SER A 398 17.82 3.35 -14.14
C SER A 398 17.05 2.87 -15.37
N ASN A 399 16.50 3.79 -16.18
CA ASN A 399 15.69 3.54 -17.35
C ASN A 399 16.40 2.63 -18.37
N ARG A 400 15.83 1.45 -18.59
CA ARG A 400 16.39 0.43 -19.47
C ARG A 400 15.60 0.36 -20.77
N ARG A 401 16.30 0.05 -21.89
CA ARG A 401 15.68 -0.34 -23.15
C ARG A 401 15.06 -1.72 -23.02
N ILE A 402 13.88 -1.87 -23.60
CA ILE A 402 13.16 -3.13 -23.73
C ILE A 402 13.67 -3.85 -24.96
N ALA A 403 14.24 -5.04 -24.79
CA ALA A 403 14.86 -5.79 -25.86
C ALA A 403 14.14 -7.11 -26.15
N PRO A 404 14.15 -7.60 -27.39
CA PRO A 404 13.68 -8.97 -27.70
C PRO A 404 14.40 -10.01 -26.84
N GLY A 405 13.63 -10.92 -26.24
CA GLY A 405 14.11 -11.92 -25.27
C GLY A 405 13.96 -11.50 -23.82
N ASP A 406 13.67 -10.22 -23.53
CA ASP A 406 13.34 -9.76 -22.16
C ASP A 406 11.90 -10.16 -21.77
N LEU A 407 11.67 -10.24 -20.45
CA LEU A 407 10.34 -10.10 -19.88
C LEU A 407 10.16 -8.66 -19.42
N LEU A 408 9.00 -8.06 -19.71
CA LEU A 408 8.55 -6.80 -19.14
C LEU A 408 7.51 -7.11 -18.06
N LEU A 409 7.85 -6.80 -16.81
CA LEU A 409 6.88 -6.78 -15.72
C LEU A 409 6.33 -5.37 -15.61
N ILE A 410 5.01 -5.22 -15.74
CA ILE A 410 4.34 -3.95 -15.52
C ILE A 410 3.25 -4.13 -14.48
N ASP A 411 3.37 -3.36 -13.39
CA ASP A 411 2.45 -3.33 -12.27
C ASP A 411 1.97 -1.90 -12.08
N SER A 412 0.65 -1.72 -12.09
CA SER A 412 0.06 -0.38 -12.20
C SER A 412 -1.39 -0.36 -11.75
N GLY A 413 -1.81 0.76 -11.23
CA GLY A 413 -3.18 0.95 -10.85
C GLY A 413 -3.67 2.38 -11.10
N ALA A 414 -4.95 2.59 -10.96
CA ALA A 414 -5.64 3.85 -11.22
C ALA A 414 -6.57 4.22 -10.07
N GLN A 415 -6.64 5.50 -9.76
CA GLN A 415 -7.67 6.08 -8.92
C GLN A 415 -8.79 6.64 -9.80
N TYR A 416 -9.93 6.00 -9.76
CA TYR A 416 -11.19 6.51 -10.29
C TYR A 416 -12.10 6.89 -9.12
N GLN A 417 -12.99 7.86 -9.32
CA GLN A 417 -13.86 8.31 -8.23
C GLN A 417 -14.82 7.22 -7.71
N ASP A 418 -15.07 6.20 -8.52
CA ASP A 418 -15.91 5.05 -8.24
C ASP A 418 -15.13 3.78 -7.87
N GLY A 419 -13.79 3.80 -7.86
CA GLY A 419 -12.97 2.65 -7.45
C GLY A 419 -11.48 2.84 -7.64
N THR A 420 -10.70 2.00 -6.99
CA THR A 420 -9.25 1.90 -7.11
C THR A 420 -8.91 0.61 -7.85
N THR A 421 -8.01 0.65 -8.84
CA THR A 421 -7.55 -0.54 -9.55
C THR A 421 -6.10 -0.85 -9.23
N ASP A 422 -5.75 -2.13 -9.38
CA ASP A 422 -4.42 -2.68 -9.21
C ASP A 422 -4.27 -3.91 -10.12
N VAL A 423 -3.19 -3.97 -10.90
CA VAL A 423 -2.99 -5.06 -11.86
C VAL A 423 -1.53 -5.20 -12.24
N THR A 424 -1.02 -6.42 -12.18
CA THR A 424 0.28 -6.75 -12.79
C THR A 424 0.13 -7.68 -13.98
N ARG A 425 0.89 -7.39 -15.04
CA ARG A 425 1.12 -8.30 -16.16
C ARG A 425 2.61 -8.45 -16.42
N THR A 426 3.02 -9.69 -16.67
CA THR A 426 4.35 -10.00 -17.22
C THR A 426 4.18 -10.36 -18.69
N ILE A 427 4.94 -9.70 -19.54
CA ILE A 427 4.81 -9.71 -21.00
C ILE A 427 6.12 -10.20 -21.61
N ALA A 428 6.05 -11.19 -22.51
CA ALA A 428 7.22 -11.62 -23.29
C ALA A 428 7.50 -10.65 -24.44
N ILE A 429 8.72 -10.18 -24.54
CA ILE A 429 9.17 -9.39 -25.69
C ILE A 429 9.85 -10.33 -26.67
N GLY A 430 9.13 -10.70 -27.73
CA GLY A 430 9.55 -11.75 -28.66
C GLY A 430 9.33 -13.15 -28.10
N THR A 431 10.28 -14.06 -28.28
CA THR A 431 10.15 -15.48 -27.90
C THR A 431 10.77 -15.72 -26.52
N PRO A 432 9.99 -16.13 -25.50
CA PRO A 432 10.52 -16.46 -24.18
C PRO A 432 11.26 -17.81 -24.21
N VAL A 433 12.23 -17.97 -23.30
CA VAL A 433 12.92 -19.25 -23.08
C VAL A 433 12.09 -20.19 -22.19
N ASP A 434 12.39 -21.49 -22.24
CA ASP A 434 11.62 -22.53 -21.52
C ASP A 434 11.58 -22.30 -20.00
N GLU A 435 12.68 -21.81 -19.39
CA GLU A 435 12.70 -21.47 -17.97
C GLU A 435 11.68 -20.38 -17.64
N MET A 436 11.58 -19.33 -18.47
CA MET A 436 10.60 -18.24 -18.26
C MET A 436 9.17 -18.79 -18.32
N ARG A 437 8.88 -19.69 -19.27
CA ARG A 437 7.59 -20.34 -19.42
C ARG A 437 7.26 -21.23 -18.21
N ASP A 438 8.22 -22.04 -17.74
CA ASP A 438 8.04 -22.87 -16.53
C ASP A 438 7.72 -22.00 -15.32
N ARG A 439 8.54 -20.96 -15.04
CA ARG A 439 8.37 -20.08 -13.88
C ARG A 439 7.06 -19.32 -13.95
N PHE A 440 6.73 -18.74 -15.09
CA PHE A 440 5.47 -18.03 -15.32
C PHE A 440 4.26 -18.95 -15.10
N THR A 441 4.29 -20.17 -15.62
CA THR A 441 3.18 -21.09 -15.47
C THR A 441 2.99 -21.55 -14.02
N ARG A 442 4.05 -21.71 -13.24
CA ARG A 442 3.94 -22.02 -11.81
C ARG A 442 3.33 -20.86 -11.02
N VAL A 443 3.70 -19.62 -11.33
CA VAL A 443 3.07 -18.42 -10.76
C VAL A 443 1.59 -18.37 -11.17
N LEU A 444 1.27 -18.58 -12.45
CA LEU A 444 -0.10 -18.61 -12.95
C LEU A 444 -0.95 -19.66 -12.24
N ARG A 445 -0.43 -20.85 -12.01
CA ARG A 445 -1.15 -21.92 -11.27
C ARG A 445 -1.49 -21.49 -9.85
N GLY A 446 -0.56 -20.82 -9.16
CA GLY A 446 -0.80 -20.26 -7.85
C GLY A 446 -1.88 -19.16 -7.87
N HIS A 447 -1.83 -18.29 -8.87
CA HIS A 447 -2.85 -17.26 -9.11
C HIS A 447 -4.24 -17.89 -9.35
N ILE A 448 -4.34 -18.89 -10.21
CA ILE A 448 -5.59 -19.62 -10.49
C ILE A 448 -6.09 -20.34 -9.24
N ALA A 449 -5.21 -20.92 -8.41
CA ALA A 449 -5.61 -21.63 -7.21
C ALA A 449 -6.29 -20.69 -6.18
N ILE A 450 -5.82 -19.44 -6.06
CA ILE A 450 -6.51 -18.42 -5.25
C ILE A 450 -7.83 -18.02 -5.90
N ALA A 451 -7.85 -17.66 -7.19
CA ALA A 451 -9.05 -17.19 -7.88
C ALA A 451 -10.21 -18.22 -7.86
N ARG A 452 -9.88 -19.51 -7.84
CA ARG A 452 -10.84 -20.63 -7.75
C ARG A 452 -11.14 -21.10 -6.34
N ALA A 453 -10.53 -20.49 -5.31
CA ALA A 453 -10.70 -20.98 -3.95
C ALA A 453 -12.15 -20.85 -3.49
N ILE A 454 -12.67 -21.92 -2.91
CA ILE A 454 -13.94 -21.93 -2.17
C ILE A 454 -13.60 -22.22 -0.71
N PHE A 455 -14.10 -21.40 0.19
CA PHE A 455 -13.71 -21.46 1.59
C PHE A 455 -14.87 -21.11 2.53
N PRO A 456 -14.97 -21.78 3.71
CA PRO A 456 -16.03 -21.49 4.66
C PRO A 456 -15.86 -20.12 5.32
N ASP A 457 -16.95 -19.56 5.86
CA ASP A 457 -16.91 -18.37 6.71
C ASP A 457 -15.90 -18.55 7.85
N GLY A 458 -15.15 -17.47 8.15
CA GLY A 458 -14.09 -17.49 9.16
C GLY A 458 -12.71 -17.86 8.63
N THR A 459 -12.57 -18.25 7.36
CA THR A 459 -11.27 -18.50 6.75
C THR A 459 -10.47 -17.19 6.65
N THR A 460 -9.20 -17.29 7.00
CA THR A 460 -8.24 -16.16 6.97
C THR A 460 -7.35 -16.22 5.73
N GLY A 461 -6.76 -15.08 5.37
CA GLY A 461 -5.84 -15.04 4.25
C GLY A 461 -4.58 -15.89 4.46
N ALA A 462 -4.15 -16.10 5.71
CA ALA A 462 -3.02 -16.98 6.04
C ALA A 462 -3.28 -18.44 5.62
N GLN A 463 -4.52 -18.89 5.68
CA GLN A 463 -4.89 -20.24 5.24
C GLN A 463 -4.86 -20.38 3.71
N LEU A 464 -5.11 -19.30 2.97
CA LEU A 464 -5.13 -19.29 1.50
C LEU A 464 -3.74 -19.03 0.89
N ASP A 465 -2.84 -18.33 1.58
CA ASP A 465 -1.52 -17.93 1.06
C ASP A 465 -0.71 -19.11 0.50
N SER A 466 -0.80 -20.29 1.12
CA SER A 466 -0.11 -21.50 0.66
C SER A 466 -0.62 -22.01 -0.69
N PHE A 467 -1.86 -21.71 -1.09
CA PHE A 467 -2.40 -22.09 -2.40
C PHE A 467 -1.64 -21.41 -3.54
N ALA A 468 -1.25 -20.15 -3.33
CA ALA A 468 -0.45 -19.42 -4.30
C ALA A 468 0.99 -19.94 -4.40
N ARG A 469 1.55 -20.48 -3.32
CA ARG A 469 2.97 -20.84 -3.23
C ARG A 469 3.27 -22.28 -3.57
N GLN A 470 2.33 -23.19 -3.43
CA GLN A 470 2.56 -24.64 -3.50
C GLN A 470 3.28 -25.08 -4.79
N TYR A 471 2.97 -24.48 -5.94
CA TYR A 471 3.57 -24.85 -7.23
C TYR A 471 5.00 -24.33 -7.39
N LEU A 472 5.36 -23.25 -6.70
CA LEU A 472 6.71 -22.76 -6.60
C LEU A 472 7.52 -23.61 -5.64
N TRP A 473 6.99 -23.97 -4.48
CA TRP A 473 7.66 -24.85 -3.51
C TRP A 473 7.99 -26.22 -4.10
N GLN A 474 7.15 -26.78 -4.96
CA GLN A 474 7.42 -28.02 -5.69
C GLN A 474 8.66 -27.93 -6.61
N ALA A 475 9.06 -26.71 -6.99
CA ALA A 475 10.27 -26.45 -7.76
C ALA A 475 11.42 -25.89 -6.90
N GLY A 476 11.28 -25.86 -5.56
CA GLY A 476 12.30 -25.35 -4.63
C GLY A 476 12.48 -23.84 -4.68
N ILE A 477 11.45 -23.07 -5.08
CA ILE A 477 11.46 -21.61 -5.21
C ILE A 477 10.27 -21.00 -4.47
N ASP A 478 10.37 -19.70 -4.14
CA ASP A 478 9.31 -18.93 -3.47
C ASP A 478 9.44 -17.44 -3.84
N PHE A 479 8.56 -16.60 -3.29
CA PHE A 479 8.62 -15.14 -3.35
C PHE A 479 8.49 -14.52 -1.95
N GLU A 480 9.09 -13.34 -1.76
CA GLU A 480 9.31 -12.72 -0.43
C GLU A 480 8.28 -11.63 -0.07
N HIS A 481 7.15 -11.56 -0.74
CA HIS A 481 6.05 -10.64 -0.41
C HIS A 481 4.74 -11.38 -0.08
N GLY A 482 3.71 -10.66 0.32
CA GLY A 482 2.36 -11.23 0.49
C GLY A 482 1.77 -11.66 -0.84
N THR A 483 0.87 -12.64 -0.81
CA THR A 483 0.11 -13.04 -2.00
C THR A 483 -0.96 -12.02 -2.36
N GLY A 484 -1.38 -11.19 -1.39
CA GLY A 484 -2.36 -10.14 -1.64
C GLY A 484 -2.68 -9.30 -0.41
N HIS A 485 -3.24 -8.15 -0.66
CA HIS A 485 -3.68 -7.14 0.31
C HIS A 485 -5.11 -6.69 0.01
N GLY A 486 -5.76 -6.07 0.98
CA GLY A 486 -7.05 -5.40 0.74
C GLY A 486 -6.88 -4.14 -0.12
N VAL A 487 -7.95 -3.74 -0.81
CA VAL A 487 -7.98 -2.55 -1.67
C VAL A 487 -9.16 -1.65 -1.29
N GLY A 488 -8.90 -0.35 -1.19
CA GLY A 488 -9.91 0.65 -0.86
C GLY A 488 -10.81 1.01 -2.04
N SER A 489 -11.92 1.69 -1.76
CA SER A 489 -12.79 2.27 -2.78
C SER A 489 -12.51 3.76 -2.92
N TYR A 490 -11.74 4.13 -3.95
CA TYR A 490 -11.17 5.47 -4.12
C TYR A 490 -10.47 5.97 -2.84
N LEU A 491 -9.61 5.09 -2.29
CA LEU A 491 -8.75 5.30 -1.14
C LEU A 491 -7.41 4.59 -1.37
N SER A 492 -6.78 4.06 -0.30
CA SER A 492 -5.49 3.36 -0.46
C SER A 492 -5.61 2.12 -1.34
N VAL A 493 -4.65 1.92 -2.22
CA VAL A 493 -4.46 0.65 -2.92
C VAL A 493 -4.14 -0.46 -1.92
N HIS A 494 -3.34 -0.18 -0.89
CA HIS A 494 -3.07 -1.08 0.22
C HIS A 494 -4.00 -0.77 1.40
N GLU A 495 -5.11 -1.48 1.52
CA GLU A 495 -6.09 -1.28 2.58
C GLU A 495 -6.16 -2.49 3.53
N GLY A 496 -5.82 -2.27 4.81
CA GLY A 496 -6.08 -3.25 5.85
C GLY A 496 -7.57 -3.38 6.23
N PRO A 497 -7.94 -4.33 7.08
CA PRO A 497 -7.08 -5.27 7.79
C PRO A 497 -6.88 -6.62 7.07
N ALA A 498 -7.63 -6.88 5.98
CA ALA A 498 -7.55 -8.14 5.24
C ALA A 498 -6.31 -8.20 4.36
N ARG A 499 -5.68 -9.36 4.30
CA ARG A 499 -4.56 -9.68 3.40
C ARG A 499 -4.42 -11.17 3.21
N ILE A 500 -3.91 -11.60 2.06
CA ILE A 500 -3.52 -12.99 1.80
C ILE A 500 -2.01 -13.08 1.99
N SER A 501 -1.58 -13.51 3.18
CA SER A 501 -0.16 -13.64 3.52
C SER A 501 -0.02 -14.49 4.79
N LYS A 502 1.20 -14.92 5.12
CA LYS A 502 1.52 -15.63 6.38
C LYS A 502 0.98 -14.91 7.64
N LEU A 503 0.87 -13.59 7.59
CA LEU A 503 0.39 -12.74 8.70
C LEU A 503 -1.08 -12.33 8.56
N GLY A 504 -1.80 -12.85 7.57
CA GLY A 504 -3.19 -12.52 7.29
C GLY A 504 -4.16 -13.24 8.22
N THR A 505 -4.32 -12.78 9.46
CA THR A 505 -5.14 -13.42 10.50
C THR A 505 -6.60 -12.93 10.55
N THR A 506 -6.94 -11.88 9.81
CA THR A 506 -8.31 -11.38 9.72
C THR A 506 -9.17 -12.32 8.87
N PRO A 507 -10.32 -12.79 9.35
CA PRO A 507 -11.25 -13.57 8.53
C PRO A 507 -11.74 -12.77 7.32
N LEU A 508 -11.70 -13.40 6.16
CA LEU A 508 -12.22 -12.81 4.92
C LEU A 508 -13.74 -12.77 4.95
N LYS A 509 -14.32 -11.64 4.56
CA LYS A 509 -15.77 -11.40 4.56
C LYS A 509 -16.25 -11.00 3.18
N ARG A 510 -17.48 -11.35 2.84
CA ARG A 510 -18.16 -10.93 1.62
C ARG A 510 -18.15 -9.40 1.52
N GLY A 511 -17.83 -8.89 0.34
CA GLY A 511 -17.63 -7.46 0.09
C GLY A 511 -16.19 -6.97 0.28
N MET A 512 -15.27 -7.78 0.79
CA MET A 512 -13.84 -7.45 0.79
C MET A 512 -13.26 -7.61 -0.61
N ILE A 513 -12.40 -6.67 -1.01
CA ILE A 513 -11.65 -6.70 -2.25
C ILE A 513 -10.18 -6.89 -1.90
N LEU A 514 -9.53 -7.87 -2.51
CA LEU A 514 -8.12 -8.18 -2.26
C LEU A 514 -7.38 -8.35 -3.57
N SER A 515 -6.08 -8.05 -3.58
CA SER A 515 -5.19 -8.47 -4.66
C SER A 515 -4.89 -9.97 -4.57
N ASN A 516 -4.55 -10.55 -5.71
CA ASN A 516 -4.09 -11.92 -5.89
C ASN A 516 -2.88 -11.84 -6.82
N GLU A 517 -1.66 -11.71 -6.25
CA GLU A 517 -0.45 -11.25 -6.92
C GLU A 517 0.80 -12.13 -6.69
N PRO A 518 0.72 -13.46 -6.78
CA PRO A 518 1.93 -14.27 -6.65
C PRO A 518 2.99 -13.90 -7.69
N GLY A 519 4.26 -14.12 -7.36
CA GLY A 519 5.38 -13.76 -8.23
C GLY A 519 6.56 -14.73 -8.15
N TYR A 520 7.58 -14.44 -8.96
CA TYR A 520 8.89 -15.06 -8.94
C TYR A 520 9.94 -14.05 -9.42
N TYR A 521 11.06 -13.93 -8.71
CA TYR A 521 12.06 -12.91 -8.98
C TYR A 521 13.46 -13.55 -9.02
N LYS A 522 14.08 -13.54 -10.21
CA LYS A 522 15.43 -14.05 -10.41
C LYS A 522 16.40 -12.87 -10.47
N THR A 523 17.17 -12.69 -9.40
CA THR A 523 18.15 -11.61 -9.28
C THR A 523 19.01 -11.50 -10.54
N ASP A 524 19.22 -10.25 -11.01
CA ASP A 524 19.98 -9.91 -12.22
C ASP A 524 19.47 -10.53 -13.53
N ALA A 525 18.26 -11.10 -13.55
CA ALA A 525 17.70 -11.74 -14.74
C ALA A 525 16.31 -11.21 -15.12
N TYR A 526 15.26 -11.51 -14.35
CA TYR A 526 13.89 -11.09 -14.63
C TYR A 526 12.98 -11.26 -13.43
N GLY A 527 11.82 -10.59 -13.47
CA GLY A 527 10.71 -10.80 -12.53
C GLY A 527 9.44 -11.24 -13.23
N ILE A 528 8.62 -11.99 -12.52
CA ILE A 528 7.28 -12.44 -12.92
C ILE A 528 6.33 -12.10 -11.79
N ARG A 529 5.22 -11.41 -12.08
CA ARG A 529 4.05 -11.25 -11.22
C ARG A 529 2.80 -11.30 -12.08
N ILE A 530 1.78 -12.00 -11.61
CA ILE A 530 0.45 -12.04 -12.24
C ILE A 530 -0.54 -11.62 -11.19
N GLU A 531 -1.25 -10.53 -11.43
CA GLU A 531 -2.16 -9.95 -10.46
C GLU A 531 -3.51 -9.62 -11.04
N ASN A 532 -4.53 -9.95 -10.27
CA ASN A 532 -5.90 -9.47 -10.41
C ASN A 532 -6.43 -9.04 -9.05
N LEU A 533 -7.44 -8.17 -9.03
CA LEU A 533 -8.25 -7.93 -7.86
C LEU A 533 -9.42 -8.91 -7.81
N GLU A 534 -9.66 -9.41 -6.60
CA GLU A 534 -10.68 -10.41 -6.31
C GLU A 534 -11.67 -9.87 -5.27
N LEU A 535 -12.97 -9.95 -5.56
CA LEU A 535 -14.05 -9.63 -4.62
C LEU A 535 -14.50 -10.91 -3.92
N VAL A 536 -14.54 -10.92 -2.60
CA VAL A 536 -15.12 -12.02 -1.81
C VAL A 536 -16.65 -11.99 -1.94
N ILE A 537 -17.21 -13.06 -2.48
CA ILE A 537 -18.65 -13.24 -2.66
C ILE A 537 -19.14 -14.51 -1.94
N GLY A 538 -20.43 -14.58 -1.63
CA GLY A 538 -21.05 -15.86 -1.24
C GLY A 538 -21.26 -16.76 -2.45
N THR A 539 -21.16 -18.07 -2.25
CA THR A 539 -21.51 -19.06 -3.27
C THR A 539 -22.33 -20.17 -2.65
N ASP A 540 -23.24 -20.75 -3.45
CA ASP A 540 -24.10 -21.84 -3.02
C ASP A 540 -23.56 -23.16 -3.58
N ILE A 541 -23.38 -24.13 -2.69
CA ILE A 541 -23.03 -25.51 -3.05
C ILE A 541 -24.14 -26.43 -2.59
N ALA A 542 -24.66 -27.24 -3.50
CA ALA A 542 -25.70 -28.20 -3.17
C ALA A 542 -25.21 -29.18 -2.08
N GLY A 543 -25.94 -29.25 -0.96
CA GLY A 543 -25.57 -30.10 0.17
C GLY A 543 -24.47 -29.55 1.07
N ALA A 544 -24.09 -28.28 0.94
CA ALA A 544 -23.12 -27.66 1.85
C ALA A 544 -23.63 -27.64 3.28
N GLU A 545 -22.79 -28.04 4.23
CA GLU A 545 -23.08 -28.00 5.67
C GLU A 545 -22.72 -26.66 6.32
N LYS A 546 -22.00 -25.80 5.61
CA LYS A 546 -21.53 -24.48 6.09
C LYS A 546 -21.71 -23.43 5.00
N PRO A 547 -21.94 -22.15 5.37
CA PRO A 547 -21.83 -21.05 4.42
C PRO A 547 -20.42 -20.99 3.84
N VAL A 548 -20.32 -20.85 2.52
CA VAL A 548 -19.06 -20.79 1.80
C VAL A 548 -18.97 -19.52 0.97
N ASN A 549 -17.74 -19.09 0.77
CA ASN A 549 -17.35 -17.95 -0.04
C ASN A 549 -16.52 -18.41 -1.24
N ALA A 550 -16.50 -17.57 -2.25
CA ALA A 550 -15.65 -17.69 -3.43
C ALA A 550 -15.09 -16.30 -3.79
N PHE A 551 -14.30 -16.25 -4.82
CA PHE A 551 -13.83 -15.00 -5.40
C PHE A 551 -14.52 -14.70 -6.74
N GLU A 552 -14.85 -13.41 -6.95
CA GLU A 552 -15.17 -12.85 -8.26
C GLU A 552 -13.96 -12.05 -8.72
N THR A 553 -13.30 -12.46 -9.80
CA THR A 553 -12.20 -11.71 -10.39
C THR A 553 -12.73 -10.42 -11.01
N LEU A 554 -12.25 -9.26 -10.52
CA LEU A 554 -12.64 -7.94 -11.01
C LEU A 554 -11.81 -7.47 -12.21
N THR A 555 -10.52 -7.74 -12.19
CA THR A 555 -9.57 -7.32 -13.23
C THR A 555 -9.84 -8.03 -14.57
N LEU A 556 -9.84 -7.25 -15.65
CA LEU A 556 -10.14 -7.72 -17.01
C LEU A 556 -8.98 -7.37 -17.95
N ALA A 557 -7.90 -8.14 -17.91
CA ALA A 557 -6.74 -7.98 -18.78
C ALA A 557 -6.22 -9.34 -19.22
N PRO A 558 -5.85 -9.54 -20.50
CA PRO A 558 -5.32 -10.83 -20.97
C PRO A 558 -4.02 -11.20 -20.21
N ILE A 559 -3.85 -12.50 -19.99
CA ILE A 559 -2.60 -13.10 -19.49
C ILE A 559 -1.81 -13.56 -20.71
N ASP A 560 -0.50 -13.25 -20.77
CA ASP A 560 0.32 -13.51 -21.96
C ASP A 560 0.45 -15.03 -22.25
N ARG A 561 -0.22 -15.47 -23.30
CA ARG A 561 -0.30 -16.88 -23.73
C ARG A 561 1.05 -17.45 -24.15
N ARG A 562 2.00 -16.62 -24.58
CA ARG A 562 3.35 -17.04 -25.04
C ARG A 562 4.20 -17.55 -23.86
N LEU A 563 3.88 -17.11 -22.64
CA LEU A 563 4.57 -17.51 -21.41
C LEU A 563 3.96 -18.77 -20.76
N ILE A 564 2.91 -19.33 -21.32
CA ILE A 564 2.22 -20.48 -20.72
C ILE A 564 2.76 -21.79 -21.29
N GLU A 565 3.26 -22.65 -20.40
CA GLU A 565 3.56 -24.04 -20.69
C GLU A 565 2.33 -24.89 -20.39
N VAL A 566 1.52 -25.16 -21.41
CA VAL A 566 0.21 -25.77 -21.26
C VAL A 566 0.31 -27.17 -20.63
N SER A 567 1.40 -27.91 -20.88
CA SER A 567 1.61 -29.24 -20.30
C SER A 567 1.72 -29.25 -18.76
N LEU A 568 1.96 -28.10 -18.14
CA LEU A 568 1.98 -27.94 -16.68
C LEU A 568 0.61 -27.66 -16.09
N LEU A 569 -0.37 -27.25 -16.90
CA LEU A 569 -1.72 -26.94 -16.43
C LEU A 569 -2.56 -28.21 -16.32
N SER A 570 -3.38 -28.33 -15.28
CA SER A 570 -4.47 -29.27 -15.22
C SER A 570 -5.60 -28.84 -16.17
N GLN A 571 -6.50 -29.77 -16.50
CA GLN A 571 -7.68 -29.46 -17.33
C GLN A 571 -8.55 -28.36 -16.71
N ASP A 572 -8.71 -28.36 -15.39
CA ASP A 572 -9.47 -27.34 -14.68
C ASP A 572 -8.80 -25.96 -14.69
N GLU A 573 -7.47 -25.91 -14.55
CA GLU A 573 -6.69 -24.66 -14.63
C GLU A 573 -6.76 -24.09 -16.06
N LEU A 574 -6.67 -24.94 -17.06
CA LEU A 574 -6.80 -24.55 -18.47
C LEU A 574 -8.23 -24.06 -18.80
N ALA A 575 -9.25 -24.75 -18.27
CA ALA A 575 -10.65 -24.32 -18.42
C ALA A 575 -10.88 -22.94 -17.80
N TRP A 576 -10.43 -22.74 -16.55
CA TRP A 576 -10.54 -21.44 -15.89
C TRP A 576 -9.88 -20.31 -16.70
N LEU A 577 -8.68 -20.55 -17.22
CA LEU A 577 -7.94 -19.56 -18.01
C LEU A 577 -8.68 -19.20 -19.32
N ASN A 578 -9.20 -20.21 -20.02
CA ASN A 578 -9.97 -19.99 -21.24
C ASN A 578 -11.28 -19.23 -20.96
N ASP A 579 -11.98 -19.56 -19.87
CA ASP A 579 -13.20 -18.86 -19.44
C ASP A 579 -12.90 -17.41 -19.03
N TYR A 580 -11.79 -17.18 -18.31
CA TYR A 580 -11.31 -15.84 -17.97
C TYR A 580 -11.02 -15.01 -19.23
N HIS A 581 -10.27 -15.54 -20.19
CA HIS A 581 -9.97 -14.87 -21.45
C HIS A 581 -11.25 -14.60 -22.27
N ALA A 582 -12.18 -15.55 -22.34
CA ALA A 582 -13.46 -15.35 -23.00
C ALA A 582 -14.29 -14.23 -22.35
N ARG A 583 -14.26 -14.13 -21.01
CA ARG A 583 -14.89 -13.04 -20.27
C ARG A 583 -14.22 -11.70 -20.57
N VAL A 584 -12.90 -11.63 -20.58
CA VAL A 584 -12.15 -10.42 -20.94
C VAL A 584 -12.55 -9.94 -22.34
N ALA A 585 -12.51 -10.83 -23.36
CA ALA A 585 -12.91 -10.49 -24.72
C ALA A 585 -14.35 -9.97 -24.79
N ARG A 586 -15.29 -10.70 -24.16
CA ARG A 586 -16.71 -10.35 -24.19
C ARG A 586 -16.99 -8.96 -23.57
N VAL A 587 -16.31 -8.62 -22.47
CA VAL A 587 -16.55 -7.37 -21.76
C VAL A 587 -15.81 -6.19 -22.41
N VAL A 588 -14.56 -6.37 -22.80
CA VAL A 588 -13.69 -5.26 -23.23
C VAL A 588 -13.89 -4.91 -24.72
N ARG A 589 -14.03 -5.93 -25.58
CA ARG A 589 -14.08 -5.75 -27.04
C ARG A 589 -15.12 -4.73 -27.54
N PRO A 590 -16.37 -4.68 -26.99
CA PRO A 590 -17.37 -3.70 -27.41
C PRO A 590 -16.97 -2.23 -27.17
N HIS A 591 -16.05 -1.98 -26.22
CA HIS A 591 -15.60 -0.64 -25.83
C HIS A 591 -14.32 -0.18 -26.52
N LEU A 592 -13.73 -1.01 -27.39
CA LEU A 592 -12.57 -0.65 -28.20
C LEU A 592 -13.03 0.04 -29.49
N ASP A 593 -12.35 1.10 -29.90
CA ASP A 593 -12.71 1.91 -31.05
C ASP A 593 -12.08 1.40 -32.35
N ASP A 594 -10.82 0.92 -32.29
CA ASP A 594 -10.05 0.54 -33.48
C ASP A 594 -10.02 -0.98 -33.71
N ASN A 595 -10.02 -1.37 -35.00
CA ASN A 595 -10.05 -2.77 -35.41
C ASN A 595 -8.75 -3.51 -35.10
N ALA A 596 -7.60 -2.83 -35.09
CA ALA A 596 -6.32 -3.48 -34.82
C ALA A 596 -6.23 -3.94 -33.37
N THR A 597 -6.66 -3.11 -32.41
CA THR A 597 -6.74 -3.49 -31.00
C THR A 597 -7.80 -4.59 -30.76
N LYS A 598 -8.94 -4.54 -31.47
CA LYS A 598 -9.95 -5.63 -31.41
C LYS A 598 -9.38 -6.96 -31.88
N GLN A 599 -8.69 -6.96 -33.00
CA GLN A 599 -8.05 -8.17 -33.55
C GLN A 599 -6.98 -8.69 -32.58
N TRP A 600 -6.12 -7.80 -32.07
CA TRP A 600 -5.12 -8.18 -31.07
C TRP A 600 -5.76 -8.82 -29.84
N LEU A 601 -6.86 -8.26 -29.33
CA LEU A 601 -7.57 -8.82 -28.17
C LEU A 601 -8.12 -10.22 -28.49
N ASP A 602 -8.73 -10.41 -29.68
CA ASP A 602 -9.24 -11.71 -30.12
C ASP A 602 -8.12 -12.76 -30.17
N GLU A 603 -6.92 -12.37 -30.62
CA GLU A 603 -5.73 -13.25 -30.65
C GLU A 603 -5.16 -13.51 -29.24
N ALA A 604 -5.06 -12.48 -28.39
CA ALA A 604 -4.54 -12.56 -27.03
C ALA A 604 -5.45 -13.40 -26.10
N THR A 605 -6.74 -13.49 -26.42
CA THR A 605 -7.74 -14.24 -25.65
C THR A 605 -8.20 -15.53 -26.34
N ALA A 606 -7.59 -15.91 -27.46
CA ALA A 606 -7.95 -17.16 -28.17
C ALA A 606 -7.71 -18.39 -27.28
N VAL A 607 -8.55 -19.39 -27.43
CA VAL A 607 -8.52 -20.64 -26.65
C VAL A 607 -7.16 -21.33 -26.73
N LEU A 608 -6.60 -21.66 -25.56
CA LEU A 608 -5.45 -22.56 -25.41
C LEU A 608 -5.94 -24.03 -25.41
N LYS A 609 -5.19 -24.90 -26.06
CA LYS A 609 -5.53 -26.32 -26.21
C LYS A 609 -4.50 -27.22 -25.57
#